data_495ee4d7d088e4441f60fba7b4d39133
#
_entry.id   495ee4d7d088e4441f60fba7b4d39133
#
_cell.length_a   1.000
_cell.length_b   1.000
_cell.length_c   1.000
_cell.angle_alpha   90.00
_cell.angle_beta   90.00
_cell.angle_gamma   90.00
#
_symmetry.space_group_name_H-M   'P 1'
#
loop_
_entity.id
_entity.type
_entity.pdbx_description
1 polymer ?
#
loop_
_entity_poly.entity_id
_entity_poly.type
_entity_poly.pdbx_seq_one_letter_code
_entity_poly.pdbx_strand_id
1 'polypeptide(L)'
;MLFIIIQKAFGRYYNAPKTGIMSFMRQTLTTMLGKTVKKAAQIRGGSGSALPGLVIEKIDSDFVSRTLQQLPMGVALISGTNGKTTTTKIVVELLESQGLKVFTNRTGSNFTRGVAAALLGEVDLHGRIDADIAVLELDEAYAVHFVKAIKPNYCLLLNVMRDQLDRFGEIDNTAKLLHNVAINTTKCVVLNRDDPRLSSPDFVNDIESPLRSFGVNPKYLQTFPSDDSLHSNYQSMARLYADDTSLEEFKDQHAVIAFGGNDHPIDLNLRGIYNLQNATGAIALVRAILGNSLNVDSMLEALSNIKPAFGRGEQLIIDGQPCELVLVNPAGFRLALASFDPANYATMIAINDAYADGRDMSWLWDVDFDSLQEQGVTAVSGVRAYDMALRLEYDEVPIDFVDTDLAVALRQLITKHTRQPKRIYCSYTAMLALRRLLARYTDVEEIR
;
A
#
# COMPACT_ATOMS: atom_id res chain seq x y z
N MET A 1 26.73 19.11 -17.25
CA MET A 1 26.77 19.92 -18.48
C MET A 1 25.41 19.95 -19.20
N LEU A 2 24.77 18.84 -19.52
CA LEU A 2 23.44 18.79 -20.15
C LEU A 2 22.36 19.57 -19.34
N PHE A 3 22.39 19.47 -18.01
CA PHE A 3 21.46 20.14 -17.11
C PHE A 3 21.58 21.69 -17.15
N ILE A 4 22.81 22.20 -17.22
CA ILE A 4 23.09 23.65 -17.32
C ILE A 4 22.67 24.21 -18.69
N ILE A 5 22.82 23.41 -19.74
CA ILE A 5 22.40 23.79 -21.09
C ILE A 5 20.86 23.84 -21.18
N ILE A 6 20.19 22.85 -20.59
CA ILE A 6 18.74 22.80 -20.50
C ILE A 6 18.21 23.98 -19.67
N GLN A 7 18.79 24.26 -18.51
CA GLN A 7 18.41 25.38 -17.66
C GLN A 7 18.60 26.75 -18.31
N LYS A 8 19.66 26.93 -19.10
CA LYS A 8 19.90 28.15 -19.87
C LYS A 8 18.98 28.28 -21.10
N ALA A 9 18.72 27.18 -21.81
CA ALA A 9 17.83 27.19 -22.97
C ALA A 9 16.37 27.41 -22.55
N PHE A 10 15.94 26.86 -21.44
CA PHE A 10 14.56 26.92 -20.95
C PHE A 10 14.30 28.06 -19.97
N GLY A 11 15.33 28.63 -19.33
CA GLY A 11 15.17 29.65 -18.26
C GLY A 11 14.38 30.89 -18.70
N ARG A 12 14.42 31.25 -19.98
CA ARG A 12 13.61 32.36 -20.54
C ARG A 12 12.11 32.02 -20.67
N TYR A 13 11.76 30.75 -20.88
CA TYR A 13 10.36 30.26 -20.98
C TYR A 13 9.70 30.01 -19.63
N TYR A 14 10.49 29.72 -18.60
CA TYR A 14 9.98 29.42 -17.26
C TYR A 14 9.53 30.66 -16.46
N ASN A 15 10.08 31.83 -16.78
CA ASN A 15 9.76 33.09 -16.09
C ASN A 15 8.71 33.94 -16.81
N ALA A 16 8.10 33.43 -17.88
CA ALA A 16 7.08 34.14 -18.63
C ALA A 16 5.69 34.04 -17.97
N PRO A 17 4.79 35.03 -18.19
CA PRO A 17 3.47 35.05 -17.59
C PRO A 17 2.65 33.80 -17.97
N LYS A 18 1.87 33.26 -17.01
CA LYS A 18 1.08 32.00 -17.12
C LYS A 18 -0.16 32.13 -18.03
N THR A 19 0.00 32.63 -19.28
CA THR A 19 -1.08 32.72 -20.29
C THR A 19 -1.27 31.35 -20.98
N GLY A 20 -2.48 31.01 -21.41
CA GLY A 20 -2.90 29.68 -21.86
C GLY A 20 -1.96 29.01 -22.90
N ILE A 21 -1.49 29.73 -23.93
CA ILE A 21 -0.59 29.19 -24.97
C ILE A 21 0.79 28.83 -24.39
N MET A 22 1.33 29.66 -23.51
CA MET A 22 2.64 29.42 -22.87
C MET A 22 2.60 28.27 -21.91
N SER A 23 1.49 28.09 -21.18
CA SER A 23 1.27 26.94 -20.30
C SER A 23 1.23 25.63 -21.11
N PHE A 24 0.54 25.62 -22.24
CA PHE A 24 0.47 24.46 -23.14
C PHE A 24 1.85 24.11 -23.73
N MET A 25 2.60 25.11 -24.24
CA MET A 25 3.96 24.89 -24.77
C MET A 25 4.90 24.33 -23.66
N ARG A 26 4.81 24.87 -22.45
CA ARG A 26 5.58 24.37 -21.29
C ARG A 26 5.25 22.93 -21.00
N GLN A 27 3.96 22.57 -20.95
CA GLN A 27 3.49 21.21 -20.72
C GLN A 27 4.06 20.23 -21.76
N THR A 28 3.94 20.57 -23.04
CA THR A 28 4.44 19.76 -24.16
C THR A 28 5.95 19.56 -24.09
N LEU A 29 6.72 20.65 -23.89
CA LEU A 29 8.19 20.57 -23.81
C LEU A 29 8.66 19.74 -22.60
N THR A 30 8.03 19.95 -21.44
CA THR A 30 8.32 19.17 -20.22
C THR A 30 8.04 17.69 -20.45
N THR A 31 6.91 17.36 -21.07
CA THR A 31 6.52 15.98 -21.36
C THR A 31 7.50 15.30 -22.32
N MET A 32 7.85 15.97 -23.44
CA MET A 32 8.80 15.41 -24.40
C MET A 32 10.17 15.14 -23.78
N LEU A 33 10.67 16.09 -22.98
CA LEU A 33 11.94 15.93 -22.29
C LEU A 33 11.87 14.79 -21.27
N GLY A 34 10.82 14.73 -20.45
CA GLY A 34 10.63 13.67 -19.46
C GLY A 34 10.54 12.28 -20.10
N LYS A 35 9.79 12.14 -21.20
CA LYS A 35 9.70 10.88 -21.95
C LYS A 35 11.05 10.48 -22.55
N THR A 36 11.84 11.44 -23.03
CA THR A 36 13.19 11.17 -23.54
C THR A 36 14.12 10.67 -22.43
N VAL A 37 14.08 11.31 -21.26
CA VAL A 37 14.86 10.86 -20.08
C VAL A 37 14.42 9.48 -19.62
N LYS A 38 13.11 9.22 -19.60
CA LYS A 38 12.56 7.89 -19.24
C LYS A 38 13.08 6.80 -20.19
N LYS A 39 13.01 7.05 -21.49
CA LYS A 39 13.52 6.10 -22.50
C LYS A 39 15.03 5.88 -22.39
N ALA A 40 15.82 6.94 -22.16
CA ALA A 40 17.26 6.81 -21.95
C ALA A 40 17.63 6.04 -20.69
N ALA A 41 16.88 6.20 -19.60
CA ALA A 41 17.05 5.43 -18.37
C ALA A 41 16.75 3.94 -18.55
N GLN A 42 15.67 3.61 -19.29
CA GLN A 42 15.31 2.23 -19.63
C GLN A 42 16.38 1.53 -20.46
N ILE A 43 16.94 2.21 -21.49
CA ILE A 43 18.02 1.66 -22.34
C ILE A 43 19.28 1.34 -21.52
N ARG A 44 19.55 2.06 -20.41
CA ARG A 44 20.68 1.80 -19.53
C ARG A 44 20.41 0.74 -18.46
N GLY A 45 19.28 0.01 -18.54
CA GLY A 45 18.96 -1.09 -17.63
C GLY A 45 18.46 -0.64 -16.24
N GLY A 46 18.16 0.65 -16.06
CA GLY A 46 17.51 1.14 -14.85
C GLY A 46 15.99 0.86 -14.91
N SER A 47 15.37 0.57 -13.76
CA SER A 47 13.89 0.45 -13.64
C SER A 47 13.14 1.75 -14.01
N GLY A 48 13.86 2.83 -14.30
CA GLY A 48 13.37 4.06 -14.91
C GLY A 48 12.45 4.93 -14.07
N SER A 49 12.16 4.55 -12.83
CA SER A 49 11.09 5.19 -12.04
C SER A 49 11.51 6.50 -11.34
N ALA A 50 12.69 6.59 -10.75
CA ALA A 50 13.07 7.74 -9.93
C ALA A 50 13.71 8.90 -10.73
N LEU A 51 14.58 8.60 -11.69
CA LEU A 51 15.35 9.61 -12.42
C LEU A 51 14.48 10.54 -13.30
N PRO A 52 13.51 10.03 -14.10
CA PRO A 52 12.63 10.88 -14.87
C PRO A 52 11.80 11.83 -13.98
N GLY A 53 11.26 11.33 -12.88
CA GLY A 53 10.52 12.14 -11.92
C GLY A 53 11.35 13.25 -11.29
N LEU A 54 12.60 12.95 -10.90
CA LEU A 54 13.53 13.96 -10.39
C LEU A 54 13.84 15.06 -11.39
N VAL A 55 14.02 14.69 -12.66
CA VAL A 55 14.29 15.67 -13.74
C VAL A 55 13.08 16.59 -13.91
N ILE A 56 11.87 16.02 -13.96
CA ILE A 56 10.63 16.81 -14.07
C ILE A 56 10.45 17.73 -12.88
N GLU A 57 10.59 17.24 -11.65
CA GLU A 57 10.45 18.04 -10.43
C GLU A 57 11.37 19.28 -10.45
N LYS A 58 12.61 19.12 -10.95
CA LYS A 58 13.58 20.21 -11.04
C LYS A 58 13.32 21.20 -12.20
N ILE A 59 12.73 20.73 -13.30
CA ILE A 59 12.52 21.56 -14.49
C ILE A 59 11.14 22.23 -14.43
N ASP A 60 10.15 21.52 -13.92
CA ASP A 60 8.76 21.96 -13.90
C ASP A 60 8.02 21.41 -12.68
N SER A 61 8.15 22.10 -11.55
CA SER A 61 7.52 21.75 -10.27
C SER A 61 5.99 21.65 -10.36
N ASP A 62 5.37 22.36 -11.30
CA ASP A 62 3.92 22.42 -11.46
C ASP A 62 3.39 21.33 -12.41
N PHE A 63 4.26 20.51 -13.02
CA PHE A 63 3.85 19.49 -14.00
C PHE A 63 2.80 18.53 -13.46
N VAL A 64 3.04 17.95 -12.27
CA VAL A 64 2.13 17.00 -11.62
C VAL A 64 0.79 17.67 -11.33
N SER A 65 0.82 18.86 -10.73
CA SER A 65 -0.39 19.61 -10.39
C SER A 65 -1.23 19.94 -11.63
N ARG A 66 -0.61 20.50 -12.67
CA ARG A 66 -1.31 20.83 -13.92
C ARG A 66 -1.88 19.61 -14.63
N THR A 67 -1.19 18.48 -14.56
CA THR A 67 -1.66 17.24 -15.19
C THR A 67 -2.85 16.66 -14.43
N LEU A 68 -2.76 16.56 -13.11
CA LEU A 68 -3.84 16.02 -12.29
C LEU A 68 -5.08 16.93 -12.22
N GLN A 69 -4.92 18.24 -12.40
CA GLN A 69 -6.05 19.18 -12.50
C GLN A 69 -6.90 18.98 -13.76
N GLN A 70 -6.44 18.22 -14.76
CA GLN A 70 -7.22 17.89 -15.94
C GLN A 70 -8.29 16.81 -15.66
N LEU A 71 -8.16 16.07 -14.56
CA LEU A 71 -9.04 14.94 -14.24
C LEU A 71 -10.43 15.42 -13.80
N PRO A 72 -11.53 14.99 -14.47
CA PRO A 72 -12.89 15.44 -14.14
C PRO A 72 -13.30 15.17 -12.71
N MET A 73 -12.92 14.02 -12.17
CA MET A 73 -13.27 13.60 -10.80
C MET A 73 -12.16 13.93 -9.78
N GLY A 74 -11.00 14.40 -10.25
CA GLY A 74 -9.87 14.84 -9.44
C GLY A 74 -9.02 13.69 -8.89
N VAL A 75 -8.61 13.81 -7.63
CA VAL A 75 -7.63 12.92 -7.00
C VAL A 75 -8.23 12.28 -5.74
N ALA A 76 -8.13 10.97 -5.64
CA ALA A 76 -8.32 10.19 -4.43
C ALA A 76 -6.95 9.74 -3.88
N LEU A 77 -6.65 10.08 -2.63
CA LEU A 77 -5.39 9.76 -1.97
C LEU A 77 -5.61 8.66 -0.92
N ILE A 78 -4.81 7.60 -0.98
CA ILE A 78 -4.83 6.52 0.01
C ILE A 78 -3.52 6.57 0.79
N SER A 79 -3.64 6.66 2.12
CA SER A 79 -2.50 6.71 3.03
C SER A 79 -2.80 5.98 4.35
N GLY A 80 -1.77 5.76 5.14
CA GLY A 80 -1.79 5.00 6.39
C GLY A 80 -0.64 4.01 6.45
N THR A 81 -0.34 3.48 7.60
CA THR A 81 0.85 2.65 7.81
C THR A 81 0.77 1.36 6.99
N ASN A 82 -0.33 0.62 7.06
CA ASN A 82 -0.52 -0.66 6.40
C ASN A 82 -1.70 -0.67 5.43
N GLY A 83 -1.65 -1.61 4.45
CA GLY A 83 -2.76 -1.85 3.54
C GLY A 83 -2.78 -0.97 2.29
N LYS A 84 -1.98 0.09 2.20
CA LYS A 84 -1.98 1.09 1.11
C LYS A 84 -2.07 0.48 -0.29
N THR A 85 -1.10 -0.35 -0.66
CA THR A 85 -0.99 -0.91 -2.02
C THR A 85 -2.15 -1.83 -2.37
N THR A 86 -2.55 -2.70 -1.44
CA THR A 86 -3.68 -3.60 -1.64
C THR A 86 -4.98 -2.81 -1.77
N THR A 87 -5.22 -1.84 -0.88
CA THR A 87 -6.42 -1.00 -0.94
C THR A 87 -6.47 -0.17 -2.21
N THR A 88 -5.33 0.42 -2.63
CA THR A 88 -5.24 1.16 -3.89
C THR A 88 -5.62 0.29 -5.08
N LYS A 89 -5.08 -0.94 -5.14
CA LYS A 89 -5.44 -1.89 -6.19
C LYS A 89 -6.94 -2.20 -6.17
N ILE A 90 -7.51 -2.49 -5.01
CA ILE A 90 -8.95 -2.76 -4.87
C ILE A 90 -9.76 -1.55 -5.38
N VAL A 91 -9.48 -0.34 -4.92
CA VAL A 91 -10.18 0.88 -5.34
C VAL A 91 -10.11 1.08 -6.85
N VAL A 92 -8.93 0.88 -7.46
CA VAL A 92 -8.74 1.00 -8.90
C VAL A 92 -9.64 0.01 -9.64
N GLU A 93 -9.59 -1.27 -9.30
CA GLU A 93 -10.39 -2.30 -9.97
C GLU A 93 -11.89 -2.09 -9.76
N LEU A 94 -12.32 -1.62 -8.58
CA LEU A 94 -13.72 -1.28 -8.32
C LEU A 94 -14.19 -0.07 -9.14
N LEU A 95 -13.38 0.97 -9.31
CA LEU A 95 -13.72 2.12 -10.16
C LEU A 95 -13.69 1.77 -11.64
N GLU A 96 -12.74 0.95 -12.09
CA GLU A 96 -12.68 0.45 -13.46
C GLU A 96 -13.90 -0.42 -13.81
N SER A 97 -14.43 -1.21 -12.85
CA SER A 97 -15.67 -1.97 -13.04
C SER A 97 -16.91 -1.09 -13.25
N GLN A 98 -16.83 0.18 -12.86
CA GLN A 98 -17.88 1.18 -13.09
C GLN A 98 -17.69 1.93 -14.43
N GLY A 99 -16.74 1.50 -15.26
CA GLY A 99 -16.45 2.09 -16.55
C GLY A 99 -15.56 3.33 -16.51
N LEU A 100 -14.94 3.65 -15.37
CA LEU A 100 -14.03 4.78 -15.22
C LEU A 100 -12.61 4.43 -15.69
N LYS A 101 -11.92 5.38 -16.28
CA LYS A 101 -10.49 5.31 -16.55
C LYS A 101 -9.72 5.83 -15.33
N VAL A 102 -8.92 4.99 -14.72
CA VAL A 102 -8.21 5.33 -13.47
C VAL A 102 -6.71 5.45 -13.72
N PHE A 103 -6.15 6.61 -13.36
CA PHE A 103 -4.70 6.76 -13.25
C PHE A 103 -4.23 6.36 -11.86
N THR A 104 -3.13 5.60 -11.76
CA THR A 104 -2.51 5.24 -10.47
C THR A 104 -1.00 5.13 -10.57
N ASN A 105 -0.29 5.30 -9.46
CA ASN A 105 1.17 5.14 -9.37
C ASN A 105 1.58 3.67 -9.14
N ARG A 106 1.30 2.78 -10.10
CA ARG A 106 1.48 1.30 -10.02
C ARG A 106 2.91 0.84 -9.69
N THR A 107 3.93 1.66 -9.88
CA THR A 107 5.34 1.25 -9.80
C THR A 107 5.95 1.29 -8.41
N GLY A 108 5.16 1.32 -7.34
CA GLY A 108 5.65 1.21 -5.95
C GLY A 108 6.48 2.40 -5.46
N SER A 109 6.54 3.50 -6.21
CA SER A 109 7.18 4.73 -5.77
C SER A 109 6.14 5.65 -5.12
N ASN A 110 6.01 5.53 -3.80
CA ASN A 110 5.05 6.26 -2.97
C ASN A 110 5.48 7.72 -2.72
N PHE A 111 6.30 8.28 -3.61
CA PHE A 111 6.86 9.62 -3.54
C PHE A 111 6.34 10.48 -4.71
N THR A 112 6.33 11.80 -4.55
CA THR A 112 5.93 12.76 -5.61
C THR A 112 6.68 12.53 -6.92
N ARG A 113 7.96 12.15 -6.87
CA ARG A 113 8.78 11.76 -8.03
C ARG A 113 8.26 10.52 -8.74
N GLY A 114 7.70 9.57 -7.97
CA GLY A 114 7.05 8.38 -8.52
C GLY A 114 5.79 8.71 -9.27
N VAL A 115 4.96 9.59 -8.71
CA VAL A 115 3.75 10.11 -9.38
C VAL A 115 4.13 10.83 -10.69
N ALA A 116 5.16 11.69 -10.68
CA ALA A 116 5.65 12.37 -11.89
C ALA A 116 6.13 11.36 -12.95
N ALA A 117 6.88 10.34 -12.55
CA ALA A 117 7.37 9.31 -13.46
C ALA A 117 6.25 8.42 -14.02
N ALA A 118 5.23 8.12 -13.23
CA ALA A 118 4.03 7.39 -13.66
C ALA A 118 3.24 8.23 -14.68
N LEU A 119 2.96 9.50 -14.37
CA LEU A 119 2.28 10.44 -15.28
C LEU A 119 2.97 10.54 -16.64
N LEU A 120 4.31 10.61 -16.68
CA LEU A 120 5.06 10.61 -17.94
C LEU A 120 4.81 9.35 -18.79
N GLY A 121 4.42 8.24 -18.20
CA GLY A 121 4.04 7.02 -18.90
C GLY A 121 2.68 7.14 -19.59
N GLU A 122 1.75 7.79 -18.93
CA GLU A 122 0.33 7.80 -19.31
C GLU A 122 -0.10 9.01 -20.14
N VAL A 123 0.56 10.18 -19.96
CA VAL A 123 0.21 11.39 -20.76
C VAL A 123 0.59 11.25 -22.23
N ASP A 124 -0.14 11.90 -23.12
CA ASP A 124 0.23 12.07 -24.52
C ASP A 124 1.46 13.00 -24.68
N LEU A 125 1.90 13.30 -25.90
CA LEU A 125 3.03 14.21 -26.16
C LEU A 125 2.75 15.67 -25.74
N HIS A 126 1.49 16.02 -25.61
CA HIS A 126 1.05 17.36 -25.20
C HIS A 126 0.84 17.45 -23.67
N GLY A 127 1.07 16.35 -22.94
CA GLY A 127 0.87 16.28 -21.49
C GLY A 127 -0.60 16.16 -21.08
N ARG A 128 -1.47 15.65 -21.95
CA ARG A 128 -2.87 15.35 -21.64
C ARG A 128 -2.95 13.94 -21.10
N ILE A 129 -3.78 13.77 -20.09
CA ILE A 129 -4.06 12.46 -19.48
C ILE A 129 -5.46 12.00 -19.89
N ASP A 130 -5.58 10.75 -20.33
CA ASP A 130 -6.86 10.11 -20.65
C ASP A 130 -7.30 9.28 -19.44
N ALA A 131 -7.78 9.95 -18.40
CA ALA A 131 -8.32 9.34 -17.20
C ALA A 131 -9.41 10.23 -16.59
N ASP A 132 -10.33 9.62 -15.84
CA ASP A 132 -11.42 10.31 -15.16
C ASP A 132 -11.01 10.73 -13.74
N ILE A 133 -10.23 9.90 -13.07
CA ILE A 133 -9.79 10.07 -11.69
C ILE A 133 -8.35 9.56 -11.51
N ALA A 134 -7.61 10.16 -10.59
CA ALA A 134 -6.37 9.58 -10.08
C ALA A 134 -6.61 8.92 -8.71
N VAL A 135 -6.16 7.68 -8.54
CA VAL A 135 -6.08 7.00 -7.25
C VAL A 135 -4.61 6.82 -6.90
N LEU A 136 -4.14 7.55 -5.91
CA LEU A 136 -2.73 7.62 -5.56
C LEU A 136 -2.45 7.01 -4.19
N GLU A 137 -1.46 6.12 -4.14
CA GLU A 137 -0.87 5.63 -2.92
C GLU A 137 0.32 6.52 -2.53
N LEU A 138 0.27 7.15 -1.37
CA LEU A 138 1.38 7.94 -0.85
C LEU A 138 1.72 7.55 0.59
N ASP A 139 3.02 7.52 0.86
CA ASP A 139 3.58 7.42 2.19
C ASP A 139 3.26 8.70 2.99
N GLU A 140 3.05 8.60 4.30
CA GLU A 140 2.49 9.64 5.16
C GLU A 140 3.27 10.95 5.10
N ALA A 141 4.60 10.88 5.14
CA ALA A 141 5.45 12.08 5.07
C ALA A 141 5.39 12.76 3.71
N TYR A 142 5.30 11.97 2.63
CA TYR A 142 5.22 12.50 1.27
C TYR A 142 3.82 12.99 0.91
N ALA A 143 2.79 12.40 1.48
CA ALA A 143 1.42 12.87 1.35
C ALA A 143 1.29 14.33 1.81
N VAL A 144 1.94 14.73 2.91
CA VAL A 144 1.97 16.12 3.39
C VAL A 144 2.61 17.09 2.36
N HIS A 145 3.67 16.66 1.68
CA HIS A 145 4.26 17.50 0.61
C HIS A 145 3.36 17.58 -0.60
N PHE A 146 2.69 16.48 -0.95
CA PHE A 146 1.77 16.40 -2.06
C PHE A 146 0.56 17.31 -1.87
N VAL A 147 -0.10 17.27 -0.69
CA VAL A 147 -1.32 18.05 -0.44
C VAL A 147 -1.10 19.57 -0.40
N LYS A 148 0.14 20.02 -0.16
CA LYS A 148 0.52 21.44 -0.31
C LYS A 148 0.44 21.93 -1.75
N ALA A 149 0.73 21.07 -2.71
CA ALA A 149 0.71 21.38 -4.13
C ALA A 149 -0.64 21.01 -4.78
N ILE A 150 -1.29 19.94 -4.32
CA ILE A 150 -2.49 19.36 -4.92
C ILE A 150 -3.41 18.93 -3.79
N LYS A 151 -4.50 19.67 -3.57
CA LYS A 151 -5.53 19.27 -2.62
C LYS A 151 -6.30 18.08 -3.18
N PRO A 152 -6.32 16.93 -2.51
CA PRO A 152 -7.09 15.78 -2.99
C PRO A 152 -8.60 16.07 -2.87
N ASN A 153 -9.37 15.48 -3.77
CA ASN A 153 -10.83 15.53 -3.68
C ASN A 153 -11.34 14.55 -2.62
N TYR A 154 -10.72 13.39 -2.56
CA TYR A 154 -11.06 12.33 -1.60
C TYR A 154 -9.78 11.83 -0.93
N CYS A 155 -9.87 11.42 0.31
CA CYS A 155 -8.82 10.62 0.93
C CYS A 155 -9.38 9.43 1.69
N LEU A 156 -8.59 8.35 1.78
CA LEU A 156 -8.84 7.19 2.59
C LEU A 156 -7.65 7.00 3.55
N LEU A 157 -7.93 7.05 4.84
CA LEU A 157 -6.97 6.88 5.91
C LEU A 157 -7.18 5.52 6.56
N LEU A 158 -6.21 4.62 6.37
CA LEU A 158 -6.36 3.21 6.72
C LEU A 158 -6.11 2.93 8.21
N ASN A 159 -4.95 3.34 8.70
CA ASN A 159 -4.53 3.08 10.08
C ASN A 159 -3.27 3.89 10.43
N VAL A 160 -3.03 4.02 11.73
CA VAL A 160 -1.82 4.57 12.32
C VAL A 160 -1.19 3.50 13.21
N MET A 161 -0.09 2.93 12.78
CA MET A 161 0.58 1.83 13.47
C MET A 161 2.08 2.13 13.59
N ARG A 162 2.75 1.42 14.48
CA ARG A 162 4.19 1.49 14.66
C ARG A 162 4.91 0.90 13.45
N ASP A 163 5.59 1.71 12.66
CA ASP A 163 6.39 1.28 11.53
C ASP A 163 7.49 2.31 11.26
N GLN A 164 8.70 1.85 10.93
CA GLN A 164 9.84 2.68 10.54
C GLN A 164 10.04 3.92 11.45
N LEU A 165 10.13 3.71 12.77
CA LEU A 165 10.32 4.79 13.76
C LEU A 165 11.60 5.60 13.50
N ASP A 166 12.61 4.99 12.86
CA ASP A 166 13.82 5.67 12.40
C ASP A 166 13.54 6.77 11.34
N ARG A 167 12.42 6.69 10.64
CA ARG A 167 12.02 7.67 9.60
C ARG A 167 10.96 8.66 10.07
N PHE A 168 10.00 8.20 10.86
CA PHE A 168 8.81 8.98 11.22
C PHE A 168 8.80 9.41 12.69
N GLY A 169 9.68 8.87 13.51
CA GLY A 169 9.67 9.08 14.95
C GLY A 169 8.48 8.40 15.62
N GLU A 170 7.91 9.04 16.62
CA GLU A 170 6.79 8.49 17.38
C GLU A 170 5.50 8.35 16.54
N ILE A 171 4.69 7.36 16.87
CA ILE A 171 3.41 7.06 16.24
C ILE A 171 2.47 8.28 16.16
N ASP A 172 2.52 9.18 17.15
CA ASP A 172 1.76 10.44 17.16
C ASP A 172 2.14 11.39 16.02
N ASN A 173 3.38 11.32 15.55
CA ASN A 173 3.81 12.11 14.41
C ASN A 173 3.15 11.61 13.12
N THR A 174 3.04 10.30 12.96
CA THR A 174 2.33 9.69 11.83
C THR A 174 0.86 10.12 11.80
N ALA A 175 0.17 10.14 12.96
CA ALA A 175 -1.18 10.64 13.06
C ALA A 175 -1.30 12.12 12.62
N LYS A 176 -0.36 12.98 13.03
CA LYS A 176 -0.32 14.40 12.60
C LYS A 176 -0.09 14.56 11.10
N LEU A 177 0.72 13.70 10.47
CA LEU A 177 0.93 13.72 9.03
C LEU A 177 -0.36 13.35 8.29
N LEU A 178 -1.07 12.31 8.72
CA LEU A 178 -2.36 11.92 8.15
C LEU A 178 -3.45 12.97 8.39
N HIS A 179 -3.46 13.61 9.57
CA HIS A 179 -4.36 14.72 9.85
C HIS A 179 -4.16 15.88 8.86
N ASN A 180 -2.91 16.19 8.52
CA ASN A 180 -2.62 17.21 7.51
C ASN A 180 -3.18 16.86 6.12
N VAL A 181 -3.24 15.56 5.78
CA VAL A 181 -3.91 15.09 4.56
C VAL A 181 -5.42 15.31 4.66
N ALA A 182 -6.02 14.94 5.78
CA ALA A 182 -7.46 15.03 6.00
C ALA A 182 -7.98 16.48 5.88
N ILE A 183 -7.37 17.44 6.57
CA ILE A 183 -7.78 18.86 6.53
C ILE A 183 -7.58 19.54 5.17
N ASN A 184 -6.71 18.99 4.30
CA ASN A 184 -6.50 19.49 2.95
C ASN A 184 -7.38 18.78 1.90
N THR A 185 -8.18 17.79 2.28
CA THR A 185 -9.12 17.09 1.40
C THR A 185 -10.37 17.94 1.18
N THR A 186 -10.91 17.95 -0.05
CA THR A 186 -11.92 18.95 -0.44
C THR A 186 -13.34 18.42 -0.58
N LYS A 187 -13.56 17.10 -0.80
CA LYS A 187 -14.89 16.53 -1.00
C LYS A 187 -15.32 15.53 0.05
N CYS A 188 -14.46 14.58 0.41
CA CYS A 188 -14.78 13.59 1.44
C CYS A 188 -13.52 12.95 2.02
N VAL A 189 -13.47 12.84 3.34
CA VAL A 189 -12.49 12.07 4.09
C VAL A 189 -13.14 10.76 4.55
N VAL A 190 -12.54 9.64 4.19
CA VAL A 190 -12.91 8.31 4.66
C VAL A 190 -11.86 7.84 5.66
N LEU A 191 -12.25 7.47 6.85
CA LEU A 191 -11.33 7.05 7.90
C LEU A 191 -11.74 5.73 8.55
N ASN A 192 -10.75 5.01 9.06
CA ASN A 192 -10.97 3.83 9.88
C ASN A 192 -11.44 4.26 11.28
N ARG A 193 -12.71 3.97 11.60
CA ARG A 193 -13.29 4.32 12.91
C ARG A 193 -12.70 3.52 14.08
N ASP A 194 -12.14 2.34 13.77
CA ASP A 194 -11.58 1.45 14.78
C ASP A 194 -10.13 1.79 15.14
N ASP A 195 -9.51 2.70 14.39
CA ASP A 195 -8.22 3.27 14.73
C ASP A 195 -8.43 4.43 15.73
N PRO A 196 -7.93 4.29 16.99
CA PRO A 196 -8.16 5.27 18.05
C PRO A 196 -7.66 6.68 17.72
N ARG A 197 -6.59 6.77 16.93
CA ARG A 197 -5.95 8.03 16.58
C ARG A 197 -6.69 8.74 15.46
N LEU A 198 -7.16 7.99 14.45
CA LEU A 198 -7.94 8.55 13.33
C LEU A 198 -9.37 8.92 13.75
N SER A 199 -9.95 8.23 14.73
CA SER A 199 -11.30 8.47 15.21
C SER A 199 -11.37 9.44 16.40
N SER A 200 -10.22 9.90 16.91
CA SER A 200 -10.17 10.80 18.07
C SER A 200 -10.84 12.16 17.77
N PRO A 201 -11.45 12.80 18.77
CA PRO A 201 -11.99 14.15 18.62
C PRO A 201 -10.96 15.16 18.11
N ASP A 202 -9.71 15.05 18.59
CA ASP A 202 -8.61 15.95 18.17
C ASP A 202 -8.23 15.76 16.69
N PHE A 203 -8.50 14.59 16.13
CA PHE A 203 -8.24 14.32 14.70
C PHE A 203 -9.39 14.82 13.82
N VAL A 204 -10.65 14.69 14.24
CA VAL A 204 -11.81 14.90 13.36
C VAL A 204 -12.43 16.29 13.44
N ASN A 205 -12.24 17.03 14.55
CA ASN A 205 -13.02 18.26 14.83
C ASN A 205 -12.75 19.42 13.87
N ASP A 206 -11.58 19.53 13.27
CA ASP A 206 -11.20 20.62 12.35
C ASP A 206 -11.19 20.20 10.86
N ILE A 207 -11.71 19.01 10.55
CA ILE A 207 -11.90 18.57 9.17
C ILE A 207 -13.21 19.19 8.65
N GLU A 208 -13.08 20.11 7.68
CA GLU A 208 -14.24 20.81 7.09
C GLU A 208 -15.00 19.94 6.05
N SER A 209 -14.32 18.97 5.44
CA SER A 209 -14.93 18.09 4.44
C SER A 209 -15.86 17.05 5.09
N PRO A 210 -16.91 16.58 4.38
CA PRO A 210 -17.73 15.47 4.81
C PRO A 210 -16.89 14.26 5.25
N LEU A 211 -17.24 13.67 6.40
CA LEU A 211 -16.61 12.49 6.95
C LEU A 211 -17.46 11.25 6.66
N ARG A 212 -16.82 10.20 6.26
CA ARG A 212 -17.34 8.83 6.24
C ARG A 212 -16.38 7.90 6.96
N SER A 213 -16.86 6.75 7.38
CA SER A 213 -16.01 5.80 8.06
C SER A 213 -16.18 4.39 7.53
N PHE A 214 -15.16 3.58 7.80
CA PHE A 214 -15.25 2.14 7.69
C PHE A 214 -14.71 1.50 8.97
N GLY A 215 -15.09 0.26 9.21
CA GLY A 215 -14.61 -0.48 10.36
C GLY A 215 -15.13 -1.90 10.38
N VAL A 216 -14.99 -2.55 11.54
CA VAL A 216 -15.48 -3.92 11.75
C VAL A 216 -16.58 -3.93 12.81
N ASN A 217 -17.39 -4.99 12.81
CA ASN A 217 -18.34 -5.21 13.89
C ASN A 217 -17.59 -5.29 15.25
N PRO A 218 -18.07 -4.66 16.32
CA PRO A 218 -17.41 -4.64 17.64
C PRO A 218 -16.96 -6.00 18.16
N LYS A 219 -17.66 -7.08 17.82
CA LYS A 219 -17.28 -8.46 18.20
C LYS A 219 -15.93 -8.90 17.66
N TYR A 220 -15.42 -8.24 16.60
CA TYR A 220 -14.15 -8.58 15.94
C TYR A 220 -13.02 -7.60 16.23
N LEU A 221 -13.22 -6.57 17.05
CA LEU A 221 -12.18 -5.56 17.34
C LEU A 221 -10.87 -6.19 17.85
N GLN A 222 -10.97 -7.24 18.67
CA GLN A 222 -9.79 -7.94 19.16
C GLN A 222 -9.01 -8.70 18.07
N THR A 223 -9.68 -9.05 16.97
CA THR A 223 -9.04 -9.70 15.81
C THR A 223 -8.25 -8.71 14.95
N PHE A 224 -8.56 -7.43 15.05
CA PHE A 224 -7.90 -6.32 14.33
C PHE A 224 -7.28 -5.32 15.32
N PRO A 225 -6.30 -5.72 16.15
CA PRO A 225 -5.77 -4.85 17.17
C PRO A 225 -5.03 -3.66 16.58
N SER A 226 -5.24 -2.48 17.16
CA SER A 226 -4.36 -1.33 16.97
C SER A 226 -3.19 -1.39 17.97
N ASP A 227 -2.10 -0.65 17.72
CA ASP A 227 -1.00 -0.58 18.69
C ASP A 227 -1.45 0.00 20.04
N ASP A 228 -2.40 0.93 20.04
CA ASP A 228 -2.96 1.48 21.27
C ASP A 228 -3.81 0.47 22.04
N SER A 229 -4.51 -0.45 21.35
CA SER A 229 -5.34 -1.49 22.01
C SER A 229 -4.51 -2.58 22.66
N LEU A 230 -3.26 -2.78 22.24
CA LEU A 230 -2.35 -3.76 22.86
C LEU A 230 -1.85 -3.30 24.24
N HIS A 231 -1.84 -1.99 24.50
CA HIS A 231 -1.26 -1.40 25.71
C HIS A 231 -2.31 -0.75 26.64
N SER A 232 -3.57 -0.72 26.24
CA SER A 232 -4.66 -0.12 27.02
C SER A 232 -5.96 -0.90 26.83
N ASN A 233 -6.83 -0.87 27.85
CA ASN A 233 -8.22 -1.33 27.74
C ASN A 233 -9.06 -0.34 26.89
N TYR A 234 -8.53 0.15 25.79
CA TYR A 234 -9.20 1.09 24.92
C TYR A 234 -10.42 0.42 24.27
N GLN A 235 -11.59 0.80 24.71
CA GLN A 235 -12.83 0.53 23.99
C GLN A 235 -12.96 1.63 22.93
N SER A 236 -12.88 1.28 21.67
CA SER A 236 -13.19 2.19 20.58
C SER A 236 -14.57 2.80 20.83
N MET A 237 -14.62 4.09 21.18
CA MET A 237 -15.85 4.86 21.13
C MET A 237 -16.10 5.24 19.67
N ALA A 238 -16.31 4.23 18.86
CA ALA A 238 -16.52 4.36 17.43
C ALA A 238 -17.71 5.27 17.18
N ARG A 239 -17.44 6.47 16.70
CA ARG A 239 -18.48 7.36 16.21
C ARG A 239 -19.01 6.76 14.91
N LEU A 240 -20.20 6.20 14.93
CA LEU A 240 -20.90 5.75 13.73
C LEU A 240 -21.30 6.99 12.93
N TYR A 241 -20.81 7.08 11.71
CA TYR A 241 -21.29 8.09 10.76
C TYR A 241 -22.46 7.51 9.97
N ALA A 242 -23.41 8.35 9.58
CA ALA A 242 -24.69 7.94 8.98
C ALA A 242 -24.58 7.10 7.71
N ASP A 243 -23.40 7.07 7.06
CA ASP A 243 -23.14 6.30 5.84
C ASP A 243 -21.87 5.45 5.97
N ASP A 244 -21.80 4.72 7.08
CA ASP A 244 -20.69 3.85 7.43
C ASP A 244 -20.63 2.59 6.54
N THR A 245 -19.43 2.01 6.42
CA THR A 245 -19.20 0.71 5.76
C THR A 245 -18.56 -0.21 6.79
N SER A 246 -19.20 -1.33 7.10
CA SER A 246 -18.82 -2.20 8.20
C SER A 246 -18.65 -3.65 7.77
N LEU A 247 -17.53 -4.28 8.19
CA LEU A 247 -17.35 -5.72 8.11
C LEU A 247 -18.14 -6.38 9.24
N GLU A 248 -19.28 -7.00 8.94
CA GLU A 248 -20.21 -7.56 9.91
C GLU A 248 -19.89 -9.00 10.29
N GLU A 249 -19.49 -9.81 9.30
CA GLU A 249 -19.14 -11.21 9.52
C GLU A 249 -18.03 -11.63 8.58
N PHE A 250 -17.21 -12.58 9.02
CA PHE A 250 -16.27 -13.25 8.15
C PHE A 250 -15.93 -14.66 8.66
N LYS A 251 -15.63 -15.51 7.69
CA LYS A 251 -15.06 -16.84 7.92
C LYS A 251 -14.21 -17.19 6.69
N ASP A 252 -12.93 -17.41 6.89
CA ASP A 252 -11.96 -17.64 5.81
C ASP A 252 -11.96 -16.50 4.78
N GLN A 253 -12.40 -16.77 3.56
CA GLN A 253 -12.53 -15.79 2.46
C GLN A 253 -13.95 -15.25 2.29
N HIS A 254 -14.91 -15.82 3.01
CA HIS A 254 -16.29 -15.36 3.01
C HIS A 254 -16.50 -14.22 4.00
N ALA A 255 -17.11 -13.14 3.57
CA ALA A 255 -17.41 -11.98 4.41
C ALA A 255 -18.80 -11.42 4.15
N VAL A 256 -19.34 -10.73 5.14
CA VAL A 256 -20.55 -9.89 5.01
C VAL A 256 -20.15 -8.46 5.30
N ILE A 257 -20.32 -7.57 4.32
CA ILE A 257 -20.02 -6.16 4.45
C ILE A 257 -21.32 -5.36 4.37
N ALA A 258 -21.63 -4.62 5.44
CA ALA A 258 -22.83 -3.78 5.52
C ALA A 258 -22.54 -2.36 5.01
N PHE A 259 -23.39 -1.86 4.13
CA PHE A 259 -23.43 -0.46 3.68
C PHE A 259 -24.76 -0.12 3.01
N GLY A 260 -25.11 1.17 3.01
CA GLY A 260 -26.36 1.62 2.39
C GLY A 260 -27.62 1.01 3.00
N GLY A 261 -27.54 0.54 4.25
CA GLY A 261 -28.65 -0.10 4.96
C GLY A 261 -28.85 -1.58 4.63
N ASN A 262 -27.96 -2.22 3.86
CA ASN A 262 -28.05 -3.63 3.47
C ASN A 262 -26.75 -4.39 3.79
N ASP A 263 -26.90 -5.69 4.00
CA ASP A 263 -25.81 -6.64 4.17
C ASP A 263 -25.48 -7.27 2.80
N HIS A 264 -24.19 -7.28 2.47
CA HIS A 264 -23.70 -7.80 1.20
C HIS A 264 -22.72 -8.96 1.46
N PRO A 265 -23.15 -10.21 1.25
CA PRO A 265 -22.25 -11.36 1.33
C PRO A 265 -21.30 -11.36 0.13
N ILE A 266 -20.03 -11.70 0.37
CA ILE A 266 -18.98 -11.69 -0.64
C ILE A 266 -17.93 -12.75 -0.36
N ASP A 267 -17.42 -13.37 -1.42
CA ASP A 267 -16.24 -14.23 -1.38
C ASP A 267 -15.04 -13.47 -1.95
N LEU A 268 -13.98 -13.31 -1.16
CA LEU A 268 -12.77 -12.61 -1.56
C LEU A 268 -11.67 -13.60 -1.95
N ASN A 269 -11.07 -13.43 -3.12
CA ASN A 269 -9.87 -14.18 -3.51
C ASN A 269 -8.59 -13.72 -2.80
N LEU A 270 -8.69 -12.66 -1.99
CA LEU A 270 -7.58 -12.13 -1.19
C LEU A 270 -7.55 -12.85 0.16
N ARG A 271 -6.44 -13.53 0.45
CA ARG A 271 -6.25 -14.22 1.74
C ARG A 271 -5.77 -13.27 2.83
N GLY A 272 -6.12 -13.61 4.07
CA GLY A 272 -5.78 -12.85 5.26
C GLY A 272 -6.87 -11.85 5.68
N ILE A 273 -7.18 -11.86 6.97
CA ILE A 273 -8.25 -11.03 7.55
C ILE A 273 -8.04 -9.53 7.30
N TYR A 274 -6.77 -9.08 7.25
CA TYR A 274 -6.45 -7.69 6.95
C TYR A 274 -6.93 -7.25 5.56
N ASN A 275 -7.06 -8.17 4.59
CA ASN A 275 -7.58 -7.84 3.27
C ASN A 275 -9.10 -7.63 3.28
N LEU A 276 -9.83 -8.23 4.21
CA LEU A 276 -11.25 -7.93 4.43
C LEU A 276 -11.43 -6.49 4.91
N GLN A 277 -10.60 -6.03 5.84
CA GLN A 277 -10.63 -4.64 6.30
C GLN A 277 -10.20 -3.67 5.19
N ASN A 278 -9.17 -4.00 4.41
CA ASN A 278 -8.76 -3.21 3.24
C ASN A 278 -9.90 -3.10 2.21
N ALA A 279 -10.62 -4.19 1.94
CA ALA A 279 -11.77 -4.21 1.03
C ALA A 279 -12.92 -3.35 1.57
N THR A 280 -13.21 -3.41 2.88
CA THR A 280 -14.21 -2.58 3.54
C THR A 280 -13.90 -1.09 3.38
N GLY A 281 -12.64 -0.68 3.60
CA GLY A 281 -12.18 0.69 3.38
C GLY A 281 -12.25 1.11 1.90
N ALA A 282 -11.89 0.22 0.98
CA ALA A 282 -11.98 0.48 -0.45
C ALA A 282 -13.42 0.71 -0.91
N ILE A 283 -14.38 -0.11 -0.46
CA ILE A 283 -15.82 0.07 -0.73
C ILE A 283 -16.27 1.44 -0.19
N ALA A 284 -15.88 1.80 1.04
CA ALA A 284 -16.24 3.08 1.63
C ALA A 284 -15.77 4.27 0.76
N LEU A 285 -14.53 4.21 0.25
CA LEU A 285 -13.99 5.25 -0.65
C LEU A 285 -14.72 5.29 -1.99
N VAL A 286 -14.96 4.14 -2.63
CA VAL A 286 -15.68 4.05 -3.92
C VAL A 286 -17.10 4.59 -3.79
N ARG A 287 -17.79 4.27 -2.70
CA ARG A 287 -19.11 4.83 -2.37
C ARG A 287 -19.04 6.35 -2.16
N ALA A 288 -17.98 6.87 -1.54
CA ALA A 288 -17.79 8.30 -1.38
C ALA A 288 -17.57 9.02 -2.73
N ILE A 289 -16.86 8.39 -3.66
CA ILE A 289 -16.57 8.93 -4.98
C ILE A 289 -17.82 8.94 -5.89
N LEU A 290 -18.54 7.83 -5.92
CA LEU A 290 -19.61 7.59 -6.89
C LEU A 290 -21.02 7.97 -6.38
N GLY A 291 -21.23 7.94 -5.06
CA GLY A 291 -22.54 8.24 -4.46
C GLY A 291 -23.64 7.40 -5.10
N ASN A 292 -24.67 8.07 -5.61
CA ASN A 292 -25.84 7.43 -6.21
C ASN A 292 -25.59 6.81 -7.59
N SER A 293 -24.45 7.06 -8.24
CA SER A 293 -24.10 6.47 -9.53
C SER A 293 -23.43 5.09 -9.41
N LEU A 294 -23.20 4.61 -8.20
CA LEU A 294 -22.59 3.31 -7.95
C LEU A 294 -23.49 2.15 -8.37
N ASN A 295 -22.99 1.28 -9.24
CA ASN A 295 -23.58 -0.02 -9.51
C ASN A 295 -22.99 -1.04 -8.51
N VAL A 296 -23.78 -1.40 -7.51
CA VAL A 296 -23.37 -2.28 -6.41
C VAL A 296 -23.02 -3.69 -6.91
N ASP A 297 -23.85 -4.27 -7.80
CA ASP A 297 -23.63 -5.63 -8.29
C ASP A 297 -22.30 -5.74 -9.06
N SER A 298 -22.04 -4.81 -9.96
CA SER A 298 -20.76 -4.75 -10.70
C SER A 298 -19.55 -4.56 -9.78
N MET A 299 -19.70 -3.75 -8.72
CA MET A 299 -18.65 -3.55 -7.71
C MET A 299 -18.37 -4.85 -6.94
N LEU A 300 -19.39 -5.56 -6.47
CA LEU A 300 -19.23 -6.80 -5.70
C LEU A 300 -18.65 -7.92 -6.57
N GLU A 301 -19.08 -8.03 -7.83
CA GLU A 301 -18.51 -8.99 -8.79
C GLU A 301 -17.01 -8.71 -9.03
N ALA A 302 -16.64 -7.45 -9.25
CA ALA A 302 -15.25 -7.07 -9.42
C ALA A 302 -14.44 -7.41 -8.17
N LEU A 303 -14.96 -7.10 -6.98
CA LEU A 303 -14.29 -7.34 -5.70
C LEU A 303 -13.99 -8.84 -5.49
N SER A 304 -14.92 -9.73 -5.84
CA SER A 304 -14.74 -11.18 -5.74
C SER A 304 -13.63 -11.72 -6.67
N ASN A 305 -13.37 -11.03 -7.78
CA ASN A 305 -12.40 -11.46 -8.78
C ASN A 305 -10.99 -10.84 -8.59
N ILE A 306 -10.81 -9.98 -7.60
CA ILE A 306 -9.52 -9.29 -7.36
C ILE A 306 -8.42 -10.31 -7.02
N LYS A 307 -7.30 -10.19 -7.72
CA LYS A 307 -6.09 -10.96 -7.43
C LYS A 307 -5.21 -10.23 -6.42
N PRO A 308 -4.44 -10.95 -5.58
CA PRO A 308 -3.50 -10.33 -4.65
C PRO A 308 -2.59 -9.30 -5.32
N ALA A 309 -2.26 -8.25 -4.60
CA ALA A 309 -1.21 -7.33 -5.03
C ALA A 309 0.16 -8.04 -4.91
N PHE A 310 1.08 -7.65 -5.77
CA PHE A 310 2.44 -8.16 -5.85
C PHE A 310 3.08 -8.39 -4.46
N GLY A 311 3.54 -9.63 -4.21
CA GLY A 311 4.23 -10.03 -2.97
C GLY A 311 3.36 -10.03 -1.69
N ARG A 312 2.06 -9.76 -1.79
CA ARG A 312 1.16 -9.63 -0.63
C ARG A 312 0.13 -10.76 -0.60
N GLY A 313 0.56 -11.94 -0.13
CA GLY A 313 -0.25 -13.15 -0.20
C GLY A 313 -0.20 -13.80 -1.59
N GLU A 314 0.87 -13.57 -2.33
CA GLU A 314 1.10 -14.20 -3.62
C GLU A 314 1.28 -15.70 -3.43
N GLN A 315 0.54 -16.48 -4.21
CA GLN A 315 0.65 -17.93 -4.23
C GLN A 315 1.40 -18.40 -5.47
N LEU A 316 2.48 -19.11 -5.22
CA LEU A 316 3.27 -19.81 -6.23
C LEU A 316 3.05 -21.32 -6.07
N ILE A 317 3.30 -22.09 -7.10
CA ILE A 317 3.28 -23.57 -7.02
C ILE A 317 4.70 -24.08 -7.19
N ILE A 318 5.21 -24.79 -6.17
CA ILE A 318 6.54 -25.41 -6.20
C ILE A 318 6.38 -26.89 -5.96
N ASP A 319 6.84 -27.73 -6.89
CA ASP A 319 6.70 -29.19 -6.84
C ASP A 319 5.25 -29.65 -6.58
N GLY A 320 4.28 -28.95 -7.17
CA GLY A 320 2.84 -29.24 -7.01
C GLY A 320 2.25 -28.79 -5.66
N GLN A 321 3.01 -28.11 -4.82
CA GLN A 321 2.56 -27.61 -3.53
C GLN A 321 2.49 -26.07 -3.51
N PRO A 322 1.49 -25.48 -2.83
CA PRO A 322 1.43 -24.02 -2.67
C PRO A 322 2.62 -23.48 -1.88
N CYS A 323 3.16 -22.37 -2.34
CA CYS A 323 4.15 -21.56 -1.66
C CYS A 323 3.65 -20.11 -1.56
N GLU A 324 3.35 -19.68 -0.36
CA GLU A 324 2.79 -18.35 -0.07
C GLU A 324 3.89 -17.38 0.33
N LEU A 325 3.96 -16.23 -0.33
CA LEU A 325 4.81 -15.12 0.05
C LEU A 325 3.98 -14.09 0.82
N VAL A 326 4.33 -13.85 2.06
CA VAL A 326 3.64 -12.91 2.96
C VAL A 326 4.61 -11.78 3.32
N LEU A 327 4.40 -10.62 2.71
CA LEU A 327 5.16 -9.42 3.05
C LEU A 327 4.77 -8.94 4.45
N VAL A 328 5.77 -8.80 5.32
CA VAL A 328 5.57 -8.39 6.71
C VAL A 328 6.34 -7.09 7.04
N ASN A 329 5.71 -6.30 7.88
CA ASN A 329 6.25 -5.25 8.71
C ASN A 329 5.68 -5.46 10.13
N PRO A 330 5.99 -4.64 11.14
CA PRO A 330 5.59 -4.93 12.52
C PRO A 330 4.11 -5.31 12.68
N ALA A 331 3.22 -4.41 12.31
CA ALA A 331 1.78 -4.64 12.42
C ALA A 331 1.27 -5.69 11.42
N GLY A 332 1.82 -5.71 10.21
CA GLY A 332 1.50 -6.71 9.19
C GLY A 332 1.86 -8.12 9.61
N PHE A 333 2.92 -8.31 10.41
CA PHE A 333 3.31 -9.63 10.89
C PHE A 333 2.31 -10.15 11.94
N ARG A 334 1.90 -9.32 12.91
CA ARG A 334 0.85 -9.69 13.88
C ARG A 334 -0.43 -10.13 13.19
N LEU A 335 -0.90 -9.33 12.23
CA LEU A 335 -2.10 -9.64 11.45
C LEU A 335 -1.95 -10.90 10.59
N ALA A 336 -0.76 -11.13 10.02
CA ALA A 336 -0.48 -12.31 9.24
C ALA A 336 -0.48 -13.57 10.12
N LEU A 337 0.16 -13.54 11.30
CA LEU A 337 0.14 -14.65 12.25
C LEU A 337 -1.29 -14.95 12.73
N ALA A 338 -2.09 -13.92 13.00
CA ALA A 338 -3.50 -14.09 13.36
C ALA A 338 -4.38 -14.60 12.20
N SER A 339 -3.96 -14.40 10.95
CA SER A 339 -4.74 -14.74 9.75
C SER A 339 -4.51 -16.14 9.22
N PHE A 340 -3.33 -16.70 9.48
CA PHE A 340 -2.87 -17.93 8.85
C PHE A 340 -2.57 -19.01 9.87
N ASP A 341 -3.36 -20.07 9.83
CA ASP A 341 -3.05 -21.28 10.60
C ASP A 341 -1.67 -21.84 10.16
N PRO A 342 -0.70 -22.01 11.08
CA PRO A 342 0.59 -22.59 10.75
C PRO A 342 0.54 -24.10 10.50
N ALA A 343 -0.53 -24.78 10.91
CA ALA A 343 -0.65 -26.21 10.84
C ALA A 343 -0.39 -26.74 9.42
N ASN A 344 0.46 -27.75 9.33
CA ASN A 344 0.86 -28.42 8.09
C ASN A 344 1.69 -27.58 7.09
N TYR A 345 2.05 -26.35 7.42
CA TYR A 345 2.94 -25.52 6.57
C TYR A 345 4.41 -25.67 7.01
N ALA A 346 5.30 -25.77 6.02
CA ALA A 346 6.72 -25.51 6.25
C ALA A 346 6.94 -24.00 6.23
N THR A 347 7.29 -23.42 7.37
CA THR A 347 7.38 -21.97 7.56
C THR A 347 8.82 -21.47 7.43
N MET A 348 9.02 -20.39 6.69
CA MET A 348 10.27 -19.64 6.64
C MET A 348 10.02 -18.18 7.03
N ILE A 349 10.96 -17.60 7.79
CA ILE A 349 10.95 -16.18 8.11
C ILE A 349 12.26 -15.55 7.60
N ALA A 350 12.15 -14.50 6.77
CA ALA A 350 13.29 -13.86 6.12
C ALA A 350 13.27 -12.35 6.35
N ILE A 351 14.18 -11.84 7.17
CA ILE A 351 14.20 -10.44 7.59
C ILE A 351 15.50 -9.75 7.13
N ASN A 352 15.33 -8.68 6.39
CA ASN A 352 16.39 -7.73 6.04
C ASN A 352 16.14 -6.37 6.72
N ASP A 353 17.17 -5.51 6.74
CA ASP A 353 17.16 -4.17 7.32
C ASP A 353 17.67 -3.11 6.35
N ALA A 354 17.43 -3.29 5.06
CA ALA A 354 17.74 -2.27 4.08
C ALA A 354 16.85 -1.02 4.29
N TYR A 355 17.25 0.11 3.72
CA TYR A 355 16.50 1.36 3.86
C TYR A 355 14.99 1.24 3.56
N ALA A 356 14.62 0.39 2.60
CA ALA A 356 13.22 0.16 2.24
C ALA A 356 12.46 -0.75 3.23
N ASP A 357 13.18 -1.51 4.07
CA ASP A 357 12.58 -2.37 5.12
C ASP A 357 12.38 -1.61 6.43
N GLY A 358 13.08 -0.47 6.61
CA GLY A 358 13.32 0.15 7.90
C GLY A 358 14.54 -0.45 8.60
N ARG A 359 15.37 0.39 9.22
CA ARG A 359 16.60 -0.04 9.88
C ARG A 359 16.43 -0.39 11.34
N ASP A 360 15.39 0.12 11.96
CA ASP A 360 15.04 -0.21 13.33
C ASP A 360 14.39 -1.60 13.37
N MET A 361 15.09 -2.56 13.97
CA MET A 361 14.64 -3.93 14.13
C MET A 361 14.03 -4.21 15.51
N SER A 362 13.91 -3.21 16.37
CA SER A 362 13.29 -3.34 17.69
C SER A 362 11.84 -3.85 17.60
N TRP A 363 11.17 -3.61 16.48
CA TRP A 363 9.82 -4.05 16.22
C TRP A 363 9.63 -5.57 16.27
N LEU A 364 10.68 -6.37 16.09
CA LEU A 364 10.59 -7.83 16.25
C LEU A 364 10.09 -8.20 17.64
N TRP A 365 10.36 -7.36 18.64
CA TRP A 365 9.95 -7.54 20.02
C TRP A 365 8.51 -7.09 20.29
N ASP A 366 7.86 -6.41 19.35
CA ASP A 366 6.45 -6.02 19.42
C ASP A 366 5.51 -7.09 18.82
N VAL A 367 6.07 -8.18 18.27
CA VAL A 367 5.33 -9.28 17.64
C VAL A 367 5.39 -10.52 18.54
N ASP A 368 4.23 -11.13 18.75
CA ASP A 368 4.05 -12.39 19.47
C ASP A 368 4.06 -13.56 18.47
N PHE A 369 4.90 -14.54 18.71
CA PHE A 369 5.08 -15.71 17.85
C PHE A 369 4.53 -17.01 18.45
N ASP A 370 3.80 -16.96 19.54
CA ASP A 370 3.25 -18.14 20.25
C ASP A 370 2.47 -19.08 19.32
N SER A 371 1.79 -18.54 18.31
CA SER A 371 1.07 -19.35 17.33
C SER A 371 1.96 -20.30 16.51
N LEU A 372 3.28 -20.10 16.51
CA LEU A 372 4.26 -20.95 15.82
C LEU A 372 4.89 -22.01 16.72
N GLN A 373 4.62 -22.03 18.03
CA GLN A 373 5.28 -22.93 18.99
C GLN A 373 5.10 -24.42 18.64
N GLU A 374 3.90 -24.84 18.25
CA GLU A 374 3.63 -26.24 17.94
C GLU A 374 4.29 -26.72 16.64
N GLN A 375 4.26 -25.89 15.60
CA GLN A 375 4.76 -26.26 14.27
C GLN A 375 6.23 -25.91 14.08
N GLY A 376 6.73 -24.92 14.79
CA GLY A 376 8.06 -24.39 14.64
C GLY A 376 8.26 -23.63 13.34
N VAL A 377 9.50 -23.18 13.13
CA VAL A 377 9.97 -22.48 11.92
C VAL A 377 11.05 -23.31 11.25
N THR A 378 10.81 -23.76 10.04
CA THR A 378 11.76 -24.58 9.25
C THR A 378 13.04 -23.85 8.90
N ALA A 379 12.94 -22.56 8.58
CA ALA A 379 14.12 -21.76 8.23
C ALA A 379 13.96 -20.28 8.63
N VAL A 380 15.01 -19.73 9.20
CA VAL A 380 15.15 -18.30 9.49
C VAL A 380 16.30 -17.76 8.64
N SER A 381 16.08 -16.63 7.94
CA SER A 381 17.08 -16.13 6.98
C SER A 381 17.05 -14.59 6.82
N GLY A 382 17.92 -14.11 5.94
CA GLY A 382 18.13 -12.69 5.70
C GLY A 382 19.22 -12.08 6.57
N VAL A 383 19.50 -10.81 6.39
CA VAL A 383 20.58 -10.10 7.12
C VAL A 383 20.37 -10.16 8.63
N ARG A 384 19.09 -10.17 9.06
CA ARG A 384 18.68 -10.23 10.49
C ARG A 384 18.24 -11.61 10.95
N ALA A 385 18.76 -12.67 10.32
CA ALA A 385 18.40 -14.04 10.65
C ALA A 385 18.64 -14.37 12.13
N TYR A 386 19.74 -13.94 12.71
CA TYR A 386 20.06 -14.24 14.11
C TYR A 386 19.23 -13.41 15.11
N ASP A 387 18.92 -12.15 14.79
CA ASP A 387 18.00 -11.35 15.61
C ASP A 387 16.61 -11.98 15.65
N MET A 388 16.13 -12.44 14.50
CA MET A 388 14.84 -13.13 14.41
C MET A 388 14.86 -14.48 15.10
N ALA A 389 15.92 -15.26 14.97
CA ALA A 389 16.07 -16.54 15.66
C ALA A 389 16.08 -16.34 17.18
N LEU A 390 16.81 -15.35 17.70
CA LEU A 390 16.81 -15.00 19.12
C LEU A 390 15.39 -14.64 19.60
N ARG A 391 14.65 -13.84 18.80
CA ARG A 391 13.27 -13.47 19.15
C ARG A 391 12.35 -14.71 19.24
N LEU A 392 12.45 -15.63 18.30
CA LEU A 392 11.69 -16.87 18.29
C LEU A 392 12.05 -17.78 19.49
N GLU A 393 13.32 -17.83 19.84
CA GLU A 393 13.79 -18.58 21.02
C GLU A 393 13.18 -18.06 22.32
N TYR A 394 12.98 -16.73 22.43
CA TYR A 394 12.29 -16.12 23.59
C TYR A 394 10.81 -16.51 23.68
N ASP A 395 10.15 -16.78 22.56
CA ASP A 395 8.78 -17.28 22.52
C ASP A 395 8.72 -18.82 22.47
N GLU A 396 9.82 -19.51 22.76
CA GLU A 396 9.91 -20.98 22.78
C GLU A 396 9.51 -21.64 21.44
N VAL A 397 9.69 -20.94 20.31
CA VAL A 397 9.38 -21.46 18.97
C VAL A 397 10.56 -22.28 18.45
N PRO A 398 10.37 -23.58 18.14
CA PRO A 398 11.42 -24.43 17.59
C PRO A 398 11.89 -23.93 16.22
N ILE A 399 13.21 -23.97 15.97
CA ILE A 399 13.83 -23.56 14.70
C ILE A 399 14.71 -24.68 14.19
N ASP A 400 14.48 -25.15 12.94
CA ASP A 400 15.28 -26.22 12.35
C ASP A 400 16.59 -25.72 11.73
N PHE A 401 16.58 -24.51 11.13
CA PHE A 401 17.70 -24.02 10.37
C PHE A 401 17.81 -22.49 10.39
N VAL A 402 19.02 -21.97 10.56
CA VAL A 402 19.29 -20.52 10.51
C VAL A 402 20.47 -20.28 9.58
N ASP A 403 20.29 -19.42 8.58
CA ASP A 403 21.35 -18.97 7.67
C ASP A 403 21.01 -17.60 7.10
N THR A 404 21.98 -16.71 7.04
CA THR A 404 21.80 -15.38 6.47
C THR A 404 21.65 -15.40 4.94
N ASP A 405 22.10 -16.46 4.26
CA ASP A 405 21.94 -16.62 2.81
C ASP A 405 20.55 -17.14 2.45
N LEU A 406 19.76 -16.24 1.85
CA LEU A 406 18.39 -16.54 1.40
C LEU A 406 18.32 -17.73 0.43
N ALA A 407 19.34 -17.94 -0.42
CA ALA A 407 19.32 -19.05 -1.39
C ALA A 407 19.57 -20.40 -0.70
N VAL A 408 20.41 -20.42 0.32
CA VAL A 408 20.68 -21.60 1.14
C VAL A 408 19.43 -21.98 1.93
N ALA A 409 18.85 -21.02 2.64
CA ALA A 409 17.65 -21.24 3.46
C ALA A 409 16.42 -21.65 2.62
N LEU A 410 16.20 -21.01 1.48
CA LEU A 410 15.12 -21.37 0.55
C LEU A 410 15.29 -22.79 0.01
N ARG A 411 16.52 -23.18 -0.33
CA ARG A 411 16.82 -24.54 -0.78
C ARG A 411 16.52 -25.57 0.31
N GLN A 412 16.89 -25.29 1.56
CA GLN A 412 16.56 -26.16 2.69
C GLN A 412 15.03 -26.33 2.84
N LEU A 413 14.29 -25.24 2.80
CA LEU A 413 12.84 -25.26 2.86
C LEU A 413 12.23 -26.15 1.76
N ILE A 414 12.64 -25.97 0.50
CA ILE A 414 12.08 -26.68 -0.64
C ILE A 414 12.47 -28.17 -0.60
N THR A 415 13.74 -28.48 -0.34
CA THR A 415 14.24 -29.87 -0.44
C THR A 415 13.82 -30.76 0.74
N LYS A 416 13.71 -30.22 1.93
CA LYS A 416 13.27 -30.98 3.11
C LYS A 416 11.75 -31.20 3.15
N HIS A 417 10.97 -30.27 2.60
CA HIS A 417 9.52 -30.24 2.72
C HIS A 417 8.81 -30.31 1.36
N THR A 418 9.22 -31.24 0.51
CA THR A 418 8.72 -31.38 -0.88
C THR A 418 7.21 -31.63 -0.96
N ARG A 419 6.59 -32.26 0.05
CA ARG A 419 5.18 -32.64 0.07
C ARG A 419 4.29 -31.72 0.91
N GLN A 420 4.86 -30.68 1.52
CA GLN A 420 4.12 -29.73 2.37
C GLN A 420 3.94 -28.39 1.66
N PRO A 421 2.80 -27.72 1.86
CA PRO A 421 2.68 -26.33 1.50
C PRO A 421 3.70 -25.48 2.27
N LYS A 422 4.15 -24.39 1.65
CA LYS A 422 5.18 -23.51 2.21
C LYS A 422 4.61 -22.13 2.46
N ARG A 423 5.06 -21.49 3.54
CA ARG A 423 4.74 -20.10 3.82
C ARG A 423 5.99 -19.35 4.19
N ILE A 424 6.23 -18.24 3.52
CA ILE A 424 7.43 -17.42 3.70
C ILE A 424 7.00 -16.02 4.13
N TYR A 425 7.23 -15.70 5.41
CA TYR A 425 7.10 -14.35 5.92
C TYR A 425 8.39 -13.59 5.62
N CYS A 426 8.31 -12.45 4.96
CA CYS A 426 9.52 -11.74 4.55
C CYS A 426 9.36 -10.22 4.56
N SER A 427 10.43 -9.52 4.91
CA SER A 427 10.53 -8.07 4.71
C SER A 427 10.62 -7.73 3.21
N TYR A 428 10.43 -6.46 2.85
CA TYR A 428 10.29 -6.04 1.45
C TYR A 428 11.50 -6.41 0.57
N THR A 429 12.71 -6.11 1.01
CA THR A 429 13.91 -6.43 0.21
C THR A 429 14.23 -7.92 0.21
N ALA A 430 13.90 -8.63 1.29
CA ALA A 430 13.99 -10.09 1.31
C ALA A 430 12.99 -10.71 0.32
N MET A 431 11.75 -10.21 0.26
CA MET A 431 10.73 -10.63 -0.71
C MET A 431 11.22 -10.46 -2.16
N LEU A 432 11.79 -9.31 -2.50
CA LEU A 432 12.33 -9.06 -3.84
C LEU A 432 13.46 -10.04 -4.20
N ALA A 433 14.35 -10.37 -3.25
CA ALA A 433 15.41 -11.33 -3.45
C ALA A 433 14.87 -12.77 -3.58
N LEU A 434 13.94 -13.16 -2.71
CA LEU A 434 13.29 -14.48 -2.74
C LEU A 434 12.53 -14.72 -4.04
N ARG A 435 11.81 -13.73 -4.57
CA ARG A 435 11.13 -13.85 -5.86
C ARG A 435 12.08 -14.18 -7.01
N ARG A 436 13.26 -13.55 -7.05
CA ARG A 436 14.30 -13.85 -8.04
C ARG A 436 14.83 -15.28 -7.91
N LEU A 437 14.92 -15.77 -6.67
CA LEU A 437 15.34 -17.16 -6.42
C LEU A 437 14.24 -18.14 -6.78
N LEU A 438 12.98 -17.84 -6.43
CA LEU A 438 11.80 -18.64 -6.72
C LEU A 438 11.51 -18.77 -8.22
N ALA A 439 11.88 -17.77 -9.02
CA ALA A 439 11.81 -17.83 -10.49
C ALA A 439 12.62 -18.99 -11.12
N ARG A 440 13.50 -19.66 -10.34
CA ARG A 440 14.21 -20.87 -10.77
C ARG A 440 13.39 -22.14 -10.58
N TYR A 441 12.31 -22.07 -9.82
CA TYR A 441 11.47 -23.21 -9.44
C TYR A 441 10.06 -23.14 -10.04
N THR A 442 9.58 -21.95 -10.35
CA THR A 442 8.22 -21.71 -10.85
C THR A 442 8.15 -20.40 -11.62
N ASP A 443 7.09 -20.22 -12.40
CA ASP A 443 6.80 -18.95 -13.05
C ASP A 443 6.43 -17.89 -12.00
N VAL A 444 7.16 -16.79 -11.99
CA VAL A 444 6.95 -15.65 -11.10
C VAL A 444 6.64 -14.43 -11.96
N GLU A 445 5.52 -13.76 -11.69
CA GLU A 445 5.11 -12.57 -12.44
C GLU A 445 6.21 -11.49 -12.40
N GLU A 446 6.59 -10.97 -13.57
CA GLU A 446 7.61 -9.92 -13.66
C GLU A 446 7.08 -8.60 -13.04
N ILE A 447 7.95 -7.94 -12.29
CA ILE A 447 7.69 -6.57 -11.79
C ILE A 447 7.80 -5.63 -13.00
N ARG A 448 6.67 -5.19 -13.53
CA ARG A 448 6.62 -4.17 -14.59
C ARG A 448 6.56 -2.77 -14.04
#